data_5615aa2a868ebe104eea4f21e88410aa
#
_entry.id   5615aa2a868ebe104eea4f21e88410aa
#
_cell.length_a   1.000
_cell.length_b   1.000
_cell.length_c   1.000
_cell.angle_alpha   90.00
_cell.angle_beta   90.00
_cell.angle_gamma   90.00
#
_symmetry.space_group_name_H-M   'P 1'
#
loop_
_entity.id
_entity.type
_entity.pdbx_description
1 polymer ?
#
loop_
_entity_poly.entity_id
_entity_poly.type
_entity_poly.pdbx_seq_one_letter_code
_entity_poly.pdbx_strand_id
1 'polypeptide(L)'
;MKVDGAKLAAARERVFMSQDELAESIGMNPVVVTRLETAERTEIRENLGEDLLQILFVGRSELTSYPDPPEPPPEGPSESED
;
A
#
# COMPACT_ATOMS: atom_id res chain seq x y z
N MET A 1 -2.71 -5.78 -1.45
CA MET A 1 -1.36 -5.18 -1.35
C MET A 1 -1.00 -5.00 0.11
N LYS A 2 0.19 -5.42 0.51
CA LYS A 2 0.65 -5.26 1.88
C LYS A 2 1.52 -4.03 1.98
N VAL A 3 1.10 -3.09 2.79
CA VAL A 3 1.80 -1.82 2.93
C VAL A 3 2.62 -1.83 4.20
N ASP A 4 3.88 -1.43 4.08
CA ASP A 4 4.75 -1.25 5.24
C ASP A 4 4.51 0.14 5.79
N GLY A 5 4.13 0.23 7.05
CA GLY A 5 3.77 1.51 7.65
C GLY A 5 4.89 2.53 7.63
N ALA A 6 6.11 2.10 7.92
CA ALA A 6 7.25 3.02 7.92
C ALA A 6 7.54 3.55 6.52
N LYS A 7 7.39 2.70 5.51
CA LYS A 7 7.60 3.13 4.14
C LYS A 7 6.51 4.07 3.68
N LEU A 8 5.29 3.83 4.10
CA LEU A 8 4.18 4.73 3.79
C LEU A 8 4.43 6.10 4.39
N ALA A 9 4.83 6.15 5.66
CA ALA A 9 5.11 7.42 6.31
C ALA A 9 6.25 8.16 5.62
N ALA A 10 7.31 7.44 5.25
CA ALA A 10 8.45 8.06 4.57
C ALA A 10 8.04 8.61 3.21
N ALA A 11 7.23 7.87 2.47
CA ALA A 11 6.79 8.32 1.15
C ALA A 11 5.91 9.57 1.29
N ARG A 12 5.02 9.58 2.29
CA ARG A 12 4.16 10.72 2.54
C ARG A 12 4.98 11.97 2.88
N GLU A 13 5.95 11.79 3.75
CA GLU A 13 6.78 12.91 4.16
C GLU A 13 7.64 13.44 3.02
N ARG A 14 8.02 12.56 2.11
CA ARG A 14 8.84 12.97 0.99
C ARG A 14 8.11 13.94 0.08
N VAL A 15 6.79 13.84 0.00
CA VAL A 15 6.00 14.78 -0.79
C VAL A 15 5.37 15.87 0.07
N PHE A 16 5.81 15.98 1.33
CA PHE A 16 5.38 17.04 2.24
C PHE A 16 3.88 17.03 2.50
N MET A 17 3.29 15.85 2.60
CA MET A 17 1.88 15.71 2.94
C MET A 17 1.72 15.40 4.41
N SER A 18 0.67 15.95 5.03
CA SER A 18 0.29 15.55 6.37
C SER A 18 -0.56 14.29 6.29
N GLN A 19 -0.76 13.65 7.43
CA GLN A 19 -1.66 12.49 7.50
C GLN A 19 -3.08 12.89 7.12
N ASP A 20 -3.51 14.08 7.53
CA ASP A 20 -4.83 14.58 7.17
C ASP A 20 -4.96 14.77 5.67
N GLU A 21 -3.93 15.33 5.06
CA GLU A 21 -3.95 15.55 3.62
C GLU A 21 -4.01 14.25 2.85
N LEU A 22 -3.24 13.28 3.29
CA LEU A 22 -3.26 11.98 2.62
C LEU A 22 -4.62 11.32 2.78
N ALA A 23 -5.18 11.35 3.99
CA ALA A 23 -6.48 10.76 4.25
C ALA A 23 -7.54 11.40 3.37
N GLU A 24 -7.50 12.72 3.25
CA GLU A 24 -8.45 13.43 2.42
C GLU A 24 -8.31 13.01 0.97
N SER A 25 -7.08 12.86 0.51
CA SER A 25 -6.83 12.48 -0.88
C SER A 25 -7.37 11.10 -1.22
N ILE A 26 -7.40 10.19 -0.25
CA ILE A 26 -7.91 8.84 -0.50
C ILE A 26 -9.34 8.67 0.02
N GLY A 27 -9.96 9.76 0.49
CA GLY A 27 -11.35 9.72 0.93
C GLY A 27 -11.57 8.95 2.22
N MET A 28 -10.61 9.00 3.14
CA MET A 28 -10.68 8.24 4.37
C MET A 28 -10.42 9.13 5.57
N ASN A 29 -10.70 8.59 6.75
CA ASN A 29 -10.47 9.28 8.00
C ASN A 29 -8.97 9.29 8.32
N PRO A 30 -8.41 10.38 8.85
CA PRO A 30 -6.99 10.41 9.20
C PRO A 30 -6.55 9.30 10.14
N VAL A 31 -7.45 8.80 10.97
CA VAL A 31 -7.13 7.68 11.85
C VAL A 31 -6.68 6.45 11.05
N VAL A 32 -7.26 6.26 9.86
CA VAL A 32 -6.89 5.15 9.01
C VAL A 32 -5.43 5.29 8.57
N VAL A 33 -5.03 6.51 8.18
CA VAL A 33 -3.64 6.74 7.78
C VAL A 33 -2.71 6.50 8.97
N THR A 34 -3.08 6.99 10.15
CA THR A 34 -2.27 6.77 11.34
C THR A 34 -2.09 5.27 11.61
N ARG A 35 -3.16 4.51 11.49
CA ARG A 35 -3.09 3.07 11.71
C ARG A 35 -2.20 2.39 10.69
N LEU A 36 -2.32 2.79 9.44
CA LEU A 36 -1.49 2.21 8.38
C LEU A 36 -0.02 2.49 8.62
N GLU A 37 0.29 3.69 9.10
CA GLU A 37 1.68 4.09 9.31
C GLU A 37 2.28 3.50 10.57
N THR A 38 1.47 3.22 11.58
CA THR A 38 2.00 2.65 12.82
C THR A 38 2.03 1.14 12.79
N ALA A 39 1.28 0.51 11.93
CA ALA A 39 1.32 -0.94 11.79
C ALA A 39 2.57 -1.33 11.02
N GLU A 40 3.14 -2.47 11.38
CA GLU A 40 4.31 -2.94 10.66
C GLU A 40 3.95 -3.23 9.22
N ARG A 41 2.85 -3.92 9.01
CA ARG A 41 2.35 -4.23 7.68
C ARG A 41 0.84 -4.33 7.75
N THR A 42 0.18 -3.85 6.72
CA THR A 42 -1.27 -3.90 6.66
C THR A 42 -1.69 -4.28 5.26
N GLU A 43 -2.61 -5.22 5.18
CA GLU A 43 -3.18 -5.61 3.89
C GLU A 43 -4.25 -4.60 3.51
N ILE A 44 -4.18 -4.04 2.31
CA ILE A 44 -5.18 -3.11 1.83
C ILE A 44 -5.64 -3.56 0.45
N ARG A 45 -6.78 -3.03 0.02
CA ARG A 45 -7.31 -3.35 -1.29
C ARG A 45 -6.42 -2.79 -2.38
N GLU A 46 -6.44 -3.42 -3.53
CA GLU A 46 -5.60 -3.00 -4.65
C GLU A 46 -5.92 -1.58 -5.09
N ASN A 47 -7.19 -1.21 -5.19
CA ASN A 47 -7.50 0.15 -5.63
C ASN A 47 -7.00 1.19 -4.63
N LEU A 48 -7.07 0.92 -3.33
CA LEU A 48 -6.52 1.84 -2.35
C LEU A 48 -5.00 1.91 -2.51
N GLY A 49 -4.37 0.76 -2.73
CA GLY A 49 -2.93 0.73 -2.95
C GLY A 49 -2.54 1.55 -4.17
N GLU A 50 -3.28 1.40 -5.25
CA GLU A 50 -2.99 2.17 -6.47
C GLU A 50 -3.16 3.66 -6.25
N ASP A 51 -4.19 4.05 -5.50
CA ASP A 51 -4.38 5.46 -5.18
C ASP A 51 -3.19 6.01 -4.41
N LEU A 52 -2.70 5.25 -3.45
CA LEU A 52 -1.55 5.67 -2.67
C LEU A 52 -0.32 5.81 -3.55
N LEU A 53 -0.10 4.88 -4.47
CA LEU A 53 1.05 4.96 -5.36
C LEU A 53 0.98 6.21 -6.22
N GLN A 54 -0.20 6.53 -6.73
CA GLN A 54 -0.35 7.70 -7.57
C GLN A 54 -0.20 9.00 -6.79
N ILE A 55 -0.82 9.07 -5.62
CA ILE A 55 -0.80 10.29 -4.81
C ILE A 55 0.61 10.56 -4.32
N LEU A 56 1.32 9.52 -3.93
CA LEU A 56 2.66 9.67 -3.36
C LEU A 56 3.77 9.60 -4.42
N PHE A 57 3.41 9.36 -5.67
CA PHE A 57 4.36 9.29 -6.77
C PHE A 57 5.47 8.26 -6.51
N VAL A 58 5.08 7.10 -6.06
CA VAL A 58 6.04 6.03 -5.75
C VAL A 58 5.64 4.75 -6.44
N GLY A 59 6.59 3.85 -6.56
CA GLY A 59 6.32 2.51 -7.06
C GLY A 59 5.91 1.58 -5.95
N ARG A 60 5.43 0.43 -6.34
CA ARG A 60 4.92 -0.56 -5.41
C ARG A 60 5.96 -0.96 -4.38
N SER A 61 7.20 -1.14 -4.82
CA SER A 61 8.26 -1.57 -3.93
C SER A 61 8.60 -0.52 -2.87
N GLU A 62 8.18 0.71 -3.07
CA GLU A 62 8.45 1.76 -2.10
C GLU A 62 7.44 1.81 -0.99
N LEU A 63 6.36 1.06 -1.09
CA LEU A 63 5.37 0.97 -0.03
C LEU A 63 5.35 -0.40 0.62
N THR A 64 6.01 -1.39 0.05
CA THR A 64 6.00 -2.75 0.59
C THR A 64 7.39 -3.11 1.13
N SER A 65 7.42 -3.86 2.22
CA SER A 65 8.68 -4.24 2.84
C SER A 65 9.43 -5.27 2.04
N TYR A 66 8.72 -6.15 1.38
CA TYR A 66 9.32 -7.23 0.65
C TYR A 66 8.82 -7.19 -0.75
N PRO A 67 9.64 -7.60 -1.70
CA PRO A 67 9.08 -7.89 -3.00
C PRO A 67 8.02 -8.94 -2.76
N ASP A 68 6.89 -8.80 -3.39
CA ASP A 68 5.87 -9.82 -3.31
C ASP A 68 6.54 -11.14 -3.62
N PRO A 69 6.21 -12.20 -2.91
CA PRO A 69 6.75 -13.49 -3.27
C PRO A 69 6.39 -13.73 -4.73
N PRO A 70 7.27 -14.34 -5.50
CA PRO A 70 6.97 -14.62 -6.89
C PRO A 70 5.64 -15.34 -6.89
N GLU A 71 4.73 -14.84 -7.71
CA GLU A 71 3.45 -15.46 -7.79
C GLU A 71 3.64 -16.90 -8.09
N PRO A 72 2.88 -17.76 -7.44
CA PRO A 72 2.95 -19.16 -7.80
C PRO A 72 2.62 -19.22 -9.28
N PRO A 73 3.27 -20.08 -10.03
CA PRO A 73 2.96 -20.21 -11.44
C PRO A 73 1.47 -20.44 -11.53
N PRO A 74 0.83 -19.82 -12.50
CA PRO A 74 -0.58 -20.05 -12.65
C PRO A 74 -0.75 -21.54 -12.68
N GLU A 75 -1.52 -22.02 -11.78
CA GLU A 75 -1.73 -23.35 -11.71
C GLU A 75 -2.34 -23.69 -12.84
N GLY A 76 -1.74 -24.15 -13.31
CA GLY A 76 -2.51 -24.50 -14.26
C GLY A 76 -3.80 -24.83 -13.76
N PRO A 77 -3.96 -24.93 -13.97
CA PRO A 77 -4.83 -24.94 -13.76
C PRO A 77 -5.37 -25.19 -12.87
N SER A 78 -5.04 -24.93 -12.83
CA SER A 78 -5.39 -25.20 -12.08
C SER A 78 -5.85 -25.16 -11.72
N GLU A 79 -5.99 -25.06 -11.79
CA GLU A 79 -6.38 -25.17 -11.43
C GLU A 79 -6.86 -25.34 -11.53
N SER A 80 -6.88 -25.34 -11.91
CA SER A 80 -7.38 -25.65 -11.92
C SER A 80 -7.81 -25.99 -12.17
N GLU A 81 -7.84 -26.15 -12.44
CA GLU A 81 -8.33 -26.64 -12.60
C GLU A 81 -8.75 -27.25 -12.78
N ASP A 82 -8.83 -27.43 -13.05
CA ASP A 82 -9.37 -28.10 -12.94
C ASP A 82 -9.81 -28.43 -12.65
#